data_1f432da71fb008125e17be467567be3c
#
_entry.id   1f432da71fb008125e17be467567be3c
#
_cell.length_a   1.000
_cell.length_b   1.000
_cell.length_c   1.000
_cell.angle_alpha   90.00
_cell.angle_beta   90.00
_cell.angle_gamma   90.00
#
_symmetry.space_group_name_H-M   'P 1'
#
loop_
_entity.id
_entity.type
_entity.pdbx_description
1 polymer ?
#
loop_
_entity_poly.entity_id
_entity_poly.type
_entity_poly.pdbx_seq_one_letter_code
_entity_poly.pdbx_strand_id
1 'polypeptide(L)'
;MVKIAGVKFKTAGKIYDFNSSAFVLKEGDPVIVETEQGLGFGRIAIPPVEVENTKKKLKQIVRVATEDDFLRREEIKKTEKKAFEFCLGCIDDLGLLMNLFSVESTFDQKKLNFFYNVWSIRHQ
;
A
#
# COMPACT_ATOMS: atom_id res chain seq x y z
N MET A 1 -26.25 8.24 -6.94
CA MET A 1 -25.18 9.01 -6.26
C MET A 1 -24.23 8.07 -5.57
N VAL A 2 -22.94 8.35 -5.65
CA VAL A 2 -21.92 7.56 -4.97
C VAL A 2 -21.19 8.44 -3.97
N LYS A 3 -20.67 7.83 -2.92
CA LYS A 3 -19.82 8.54 -1.95
C LYS A 3 -18.38 8.14 -2.20
N ILE A 4 -17.52 9.13 -2.34
CA ILE A 4 -16.11 8.93 -2.61
C ILE A 4 -15.29 9.44 -1.44
N ALA A 5 -14.38 8.62 -0.95
CA ALA A 5 -13.44 8.98 0.10
C ALA A 5 -12.02 8.94 -0.45
N GLY A 6 -11.17 9.80 0.09
CA GLY A 6 -9.74 9.79 -0.26
C GLY A 6 -8.98 8.97 0.77
N VAL A 7 -8.14 8.06 0.30
CA VAL A 7 -7.39 7.15 1.15
C VAL A 7 -5.90 7.28 0.87
N LYS A 8 -5.11 7.32 1.93
CA LYS A 8 -3.64 7.29 1.87
C LYS A 8 -3.14 5.97 2.38
N PHE A 9 -2.11 5.45 1.73
CA PHE A 9 -1.43 4.24 2.20
C PHE A 9 -0.16 4.55 2.97
N LYS A 10 0.39 5.74 2.82
CA LYS A 10 1.60 6.21 3.51
C LYS A 10 1.36 7.62 4.02
N THR A 11 2.05 7.99 5.10
CA THR A 11 1.90 9.30 5.74
C THR A 11 2.08 10.46 4.77
N ALA A 12 3.11 10.40 3.93
CA ALA A 12 3.37 11.43 2.92
C ALA A 12 3.00 10.96 1.53
N GLY A 13 2.10 9.99 1.45
CA GLY A 13 1.73 9.38 0.19
C GLY A 13 0.63 10.11 -0.55
N LYS A 14 0.41 9.64 -1.76
CA LYS A 14 -0.64 10.15 -2.63
C LYS A 14 -2.01 9.72 -2.10
N ILE A 15 -3.02 10.55 -2.34
CA ILE A 15 -4.40 10.25 -1.98
C ILE A 15 -5.09 9.61 -3.17
N TYR A 16 -5.76 8.48 -2.93
CA TYR A 16 -6.49 7.74 -3.95
C TYR A 16 -7.97 7.73 -3.63
N ASP A 17 -8.80 7.84 -4.66
CA ASP A 17 -10.25 7.85 -4.51
C ASP A 17 -10.81 6.44 -4.46
N PHE A 18 -11.71 6.19 -3.49
CA PHE A 18 -12.39 4.92 -3.35
C PHE A 18 -13.88 5.15 -3.12
N ASN A 19 -14.68 4.20 -3.55
CA ASN A 19 -16.12 4.21 -3.26
C ASN A 19 -16.29 3.77 -1.80
N SER A 20 -16.81 4.66 -0.97
CA SER A 20 -17.00 4.38 0.45
C SER A 20 -18.34 3.70 0.76
N SER A 21 -19.21 3.55 -0.24
CA SER A 21 -20.53 2.95 -0.05
C SER A 21 -21.29 3.62 1.09
N ALA A 22 -21.79 2.84 2.02
CA ALA A 22 -22.57 3.36 3.15
C ALA A 22 -21.76 3.56 4.42
N PHE A 23 -20.42 3.40 4.34
CA PHE A 23 -19.60 3.57 5.53
C PHE A 23 -19.55 5.03 5.98
N VAL A 24 -19.70 5.24 7.28
CA VAL A 24 -19.54 6.55 7.88
C VAL A 24 -18.09 6.63 8.37
N LEU A 25 -17.30 7.47 7.72
CA LEU A 25 -15.87 7.54 7.95
C LEU A 25 -15.45 8.96 8.20
N LYS A 26 -14.38 9.13 8.96
CA LYS A 26 -13.79 10.45 9.24
C LYS A 26 -12.30 10.41 8.98
N GLU A 27 -11.70 11.57 8.86
CA GLU A 27 -10.27 11.68 8.62
C GLU A 27 -9.49 10.93 9.69
N GLY A 28 -8.51 10.14 9.23
CA GLY A 28 -7.68 9.34 10.11
C GLY A 28 -8.18 7.93 10.34
N ASP A 29 -9.41 7.60 9.98
CA ASP A 29 -9.94 6.25 10.19
C ASP A 29 -9.15 5.23 9.36
N PRO A 30 -8.74 4.12 9.98
CA PRO A 30 -8.05 3.05 9.26
C PRO A 30 -9.07 2.18 8.52
N VAL A 31 -8.77 1.87 7.26
CA VAL A 31 -9.70 1.10 6.42
C VAL A 31 -8.97 0.04 5.62
N ILE A 32 -9.70 -1.00 5.26
CA ILE A 32 -9.24 -2.03 4.33
C ILE A 32 -9.94 -1.77 3.00
N VAL A 33 -9.16 -1.72 1.94
CA VAL A 33 -9.65 -1.37 0.61
C VAL A 33 -9.23 -2.40 -0.42
N GLU A 34 -9.97 -2.46 -1.53
CA GLU A 34 -9.58 -3.29 -2.66
C GLU A 34 -8.49 -2.57 -3.45
N THR A 35 -7.46 -3.31 -3.85
CA THR A 35 -6.43 -2.79 -4.74
C THR A 35 -6.18 -3.80 -5.85
N GLU A 36 -5.38 -3.42 -6.84
CA GLU A 36 -5.02 -4.33 -7.92
C GLU A 36 -4.22 -5.54 -7.44
N GLN A 37 -3.60 -5.42 -6.28
CA GLN A 37 -2.82 -6.51 -5.70
C GLN A 37 -3.53 -7.20 -4.53
N GLY A 38 -4.86 -7.05 -4.45
CA GLY A 38 -5.64 -7.62 -3.37
C GLY A 38 -6.04 -6.56 -2.36
N LEU A 39 -6.26 -6.96 -1.11
CA LEU A 39 -6.63 -6.01 -0.06
C LEU A 39 -5.45 -5.18 0.39
N GLY A 40 -5.72 -3.93 0.74
CA GLY A 40 -4.70 -3.03 1.24
C GLY A 40 -5.18 -2.32 2.51
N PHE A 41 -4.23 -1.86 3.33
CA PHE A 41 -4.50 -1.11 4.54
C PHE A 41 -4.19 0.36 4.28
N GLY A 42 -5.17 1.22 4.53
CA GLY A 42 -4.98 2.65 4.35
C GLY A 42 -5.69 3.45 5.43
N ARG A 43 -5.57 4.76 5.36
CA ARG A 43 -6.27 5.68 6.27
C ARG A 43 -7.03 6.71 5.47
N ILE A 44 -8.17 7.13 6.00
CA ILE A 44 -8.99 8.14 5.37
C ILE A 44 -8.25 9.48 5.44
N ALA A 45 -7.99 10.07 4.29
CA ALA A 45 -7.42 11.41 4.18
C ALA A 45 -8.50 12.43 3.90
N ILE A 46 -9.49 12.06 3.13
CA ILE A 46 -10.64 12.92 2.81
C ILE A 46 -11.90 12.15 3.14
N PRO A 47 -12.74 12.64 4.05
CA PRO A 47 -13.99 11.96 4.41
C PRO A 47 -14.92 11.79 3.21
N PRO A 48 -15.83 10.81 3.25
CA PRO A 48 -16.74 10.56 2.15
C PRO A 48 -17.55 11.79 1.75
N VAL A 49 -17.61 12.04 0.44
CA VAL A 49 -18.37 13.13 -0.16
C VAL A 49 -19.29 12.54 -1.21
N GLU A 50 -20.55 12.96 -1.22
CA GLU A 50 -21.46 12.54 -2.25
C GLU A 50 -21.12 13.24 -3.55
N VAL A 51 -21.05 12.48 -4.63
CA VAL A 51 -20.85 13.00 -5.97
C VAL A 51 -21.87 12.38 -6.90
N GLU A 52 -22.18 13.07 -7.98
CA GLU A 52 -23.00 12.50 -9.02
C GLU A 52 -22.24 11.38 -9.71
N ASN A 53 -22.95 10.59 -10.50
CA ASN A 53 -22.34 9.46 -11.19
C ASN A 53 -21.01 9.82 -11.81
N THR A 54 -19.96 9.13 -11.34
CA THR A 54 -18.66 9.26 -11.99
C THR A 54 -18.56 8.20 -13.07
N LYS A 55 -17.95 8.55 -14.17
CA LYS A 55 -17.68 7.60 -15.23
C LYS A 55 -16.55 6.65 -14.87
N LYS A 56 -15.82 6.96 -13.82
CA LYS A 56 -14.73 6.12 -13.34
C LYS A 56 -15.28 5.00 -12.48
N LYS A 57 -14.82 3.80 -12.77
CA LYS A 57 -15.12 2.67 -11.93
C LYS A 57 -14.10 2.64 -10.79
N LEU A 58 -14.56 3.04 -9.62
CA LEU A 58 -13.70 3.10 -8.45
C LEU A 58 -13.70 1.78 -7.70
N LYS A 59 -12.57 1.44 -7.13
CA LYS A 59 -12.48 0.30 -6.21
C LYS A 59 -13.11 0.71 -4.88
N GLN A 60 -13.50 -0.28 -4.11
CA GLN A 60 -14.32 -0.05 -2.91
C GLN A 60 -13.52 -0.16 -1.62
N ILE A 61 -13.99 0.58 -0.62
CA ILE A 61 -13.59 0.37 0.76
C ILE A 61 -14.36 -0.85 1.24
N VAL A 62 -13.65 -1.86 1.71
CA VAL A 62 -14.25 -3.13 2.12
C VAL A 62 -14.81 -3.06 3.52
N ARG A 63 -14.06 -2.47 4.44
CA ARG A 63 -14.43 -2.35 5.85
C ARG A 63 -13.47 -1.44 6.60
N VAL A 64 -13.88 -1.06 7.81
CA VAL A 64 -12.97 -0.38 8.73
C VAL A 64 -11.99 -1.41 9.27
N ALA A 65 -10.74 -1.03 9.48
CA ALA A 65 -9.72 -1.94 9.97
C ALA A 65 -9.98 -2.34 11.42
N THR A 66 -9.67 -3.60 11.74
CA THR A 66 -9.81 -4.17 13.08
C THR A 66 -8.44 -4.32 13.74
N GLU A 67 -8.41 -4.76 15.01
CA GLU A 67 -7.15 -5.05 15.68
C GLU A 67 -6.32 -6.08 14.94
N ASP A 68 -6.97 -7.11 14.39
CA ASP A 68 -6.28 -8.14 13.63
C ASP A 68 -5.58 -7.53 12.41
N ASP A 69 -6.19 -6.55 11.79
CA ASP A 69 -5.58 -5.85 10.65
C ASP A 69 -4.34 -5.07 11.08
N PHE A 70 -4.38 -4.44 12.24
CA PHE A 70 -3.22 -3.73 12.79
C PHE A 70 -2.08 -4.69 13.11
N LEU A 71 -2.40 -5.85 13.69
CA LEU A 71 -1.40 -6.87 13.98
C LEU A 71 -0.76 -7.39 12.70
N ARG A 72 -1.58 -7.64 11.69
CA ARG A 72 -1.07 -8.08 10.38
C ARG A 72 -0.15 -7.04 9.77
N ARG A 73 -0.51 -5.77 9.89
CA ARG A 73 0.31 -4.67 9.38
C ARG A 73 1.67 -4.63 10.07
N GLU A 74 1.72 -4.87 11.38
CA GLU A 74 2.98 -4.93 12.11
C GLU A 74 3.83 -6.12 11.66
N GLU A 75 3.23 -7.27 11.43
CA GLU A 75 3.93 -8.43 10.88
C GLU A 75 4.50 -8.15 9.51
N ILE A 76 3.73 -7.47 8.67
CA ILE A 76 4.16 -7.07 7.33
C ILE A 76 5.39 -6.19 7.40
N LYS A 77 5.39 -5.19 8.28
CA LYS A 77 6.54 -4.30 8.46
C LYS A 77 7.79 -5.07 8.85
N LYS A 78 7.66 -6.05 9.75
CA LYS A 78 8.79 -6.89 10.16
C LYS A 78 9.30 -7.73 9.01
N THR A 79 8.39 -8.31 8.23
CA THR A 79 8.74 -9.13 7.07
C THR A 79 9.45 -8.29 6.01
N GLU A 80 8.92 -7.11 5.74
CA GLU A 80 9.52 -6.18 4.78
C GLU A 80 10.94 -5.80 5.19
N LYS A 81 11.13 -5.50 6.46
CA LYS A 81 12.44 -5.12 6.99
C LYS A 81 13.44 -6.27 6.85
N LYS A 82 13.04 -7.48 7.24
CA LYS A 82 13.90 -8.66 7.13
C LYS A 82 14.25 -8.95 5.68
N ALA A 83 13.27 -8.87 4.79
CA ALA A 83 13.50 -9.10 3.37
C ALA A 83 14.43 -8.06 2.78
N PHE A 84 14.29 -6.81 3.18
CA PHE A 84 15.16 -5.73 2.75
C PHE A 84 16.61 -5.98 3.18
N GLU A 85 16.81 -6.28 4.45
CA GLU A 85 18.15 -6.54 5.00
C GLU A 85 18.79 -7.77 4.34
N PHE A 86 18.02 -8.84 4.15
CA PHE A 86 18.50 -10.04 3.48
C PHE A 86 18.91 -9.75 2.05
N CYS A 87 18.10 -9.01 1.32
CA CYS A 87 18.40 -8.67 -0.07
C CYS A 87 19.64 -7.79 -0.18
N LEU A 88 19.82 -6.84 0.74
CA LEU A 88 21.03 -6.01 0.78
C LEU A 88 22.27 -6.87 0.99
N GLY A 89 22.18 -7.86 1.87
CA GLY A 89 23.28 -8.80 2.10
C GLY A 89 23.64 -9.56 0.84
N CYS A 90 22.64 -10.04 0.10
CA CYS A 90 22.87 -10.76 -1.15
C CYS A 90 23.50 -9.87 -2.21
N ILE A 91 23.05 -8.62 -2.32
CA ILE A 91 23.60 -7.65 -3.26
C ILE A 91 25.09 -7.43 -2.97
N ASP A 92 25.43 -7.26 -1.71
CA ASP A 92 26.80 -7.04 -1.27
C ASP A 92 27.66 -8.28 -1.53
N ASP A 93 27.17 -9.44 -1.10
CA ASP A 93 27.90 -10.71 -1.26
C ASP A 93 28.18 -11.06 -2.71
N LEU A 94 27.25 -10.75 -3.60
CA LEU A 94 27.38 -11.07 -5.02
C LEU A 94 28.02 -9.94 -5.83
N GLY A 95 28.33 -8.81 -5.19
CA GLY A 95 28.94 -7.66 -5.86
C GLY A 95 28.07 -7.06 -6.93
N LEU A 96 26.74 -7.10 -6.75
CA LEU A 96 25.82 -6.58 -7.76
C LEU A 96 25.77 -5.05 -7.73
N LEU A 97 25.67 -4.45 -8.92
CA LEU A 97 25.58 -3.02 -9.05
C LEU A 97 24.11 -2.61 -9.14
N MET A 98 23.44 -2.71 -8.02
CA MET A 98 22.05 -2.31 -7.94
C MET A 98 21.76 -1.66 -6.59
N ASN A 99 20.80 -0.79 -6.57
CA ASN A 99 20.36 -0.11 -5.36
C ASN A 99 18.93 -0.54 -5.03
N LEU A 100 18.80 -1.25 -3.92
CA LEU A 100 17.48 -1.64 -3.41
C LEU A 100 16.99 -0.51 -2.51
N PHE A 101 15.85 0.08 -2.82
CA PHE A 101 15.34 1.18 -2.01
C PHE A 101 14.04 0.88 -1.29
N SER A 102 13.36 -0.21 -1.64
CA SER A 102 12.12 -0.55 -0.93
C SER A 102 11.72 -2.01 -1.14
N VAL A 103 11.11 -2.60 -0.13
CA VAL A 103 10.45 -3.90 -0.22
C VAL A 103 9.07 -3.73 0.37
N GLU A 104 8.05 -4.10 -0.38
CA GLU A 104 6.65 -3.98 0.05
C GLU A 104 5.93 -5.31 -0.07
N SER A 105 5.21 -5.68 0.98
CA SER A 105 4.39 -6.87 1.00
C SER A 105 2.94 -6.52 0.68
N THR A 106 2.26 -7.41 -0.03
CA THR A 106 0.81 -7.30 -0.13
C THR A 106 0.21 -7.56 1.25
N PHE A 107 -1.00 -7.06 1.48
CA PHE A 107 -1.64 -7.16 2.79
C PHE A 107 -1.93 -8.62 3.17
N ASP A 108 -2.17 -9.48 2.20
CA ASP A 108 -2.38 -10.91 2.43
C ASP A 108 -1.07 -11.68 2.65
N GLN A 109 0.07 -10.99 2.57
CA GLN A 109 1.41 -11.55 2.77
C GLN A 109 1.80 -12.64 1.76
N LYS A 110 1.12 -12.68 0.63
CA LYS A 110 1.41 -13.68 -0.41
C LYS A 110 2.47 -13.24 -1.40
N LYS A 111 2.78 -11.94 -1.44
CA LYS A 111 3.67 -11.40 -2.45
C LYS A 111 4.55 -10.31 -1.86
N LEU A 112 5.85 -10.35 -2.19
CA LEU A 112 6.80 -9.30 -1.87
C LEU A 112 7.22 -8.63 -3.16
N ASN A 113 7.16 -7.31 -3.18
CA ASN A 113 7.62 -6.51 -4.32
C ASN A 113 8.90 -5.79 -3.93
N PHE A 114 9.94 -5.96 -4.75
CA PHE A 114 11.24 -5.35 -4.53
C PHE A 114 11.42 -4.21 -5.52
N PHE A 115 11.72 -3.03 -5.02
CA PHE A 115 11.92 -1.83 -5.84
C PHE A 115 13.39 -1.46 -5.82
N TYR A 116 14.01 -1.46 -7.00
CA TYR A 116 15.44 -1.25 -7.12
C TYR A 116 15.80 -0.55 -8.42
N ASN A 117 16.97 0.06 -8.42
CA ASN A 117 17.60 0.61 -9.62
C ASN A 117 18.84 -0.23 -9.94
N VAL A 118 19.02 -0.54 -11.21
CA VAL A 118 20.22 -1.22 -11.67
C VAL A 118 21.12 -0.16 -12.29
N TRP A 119 22.35 -0.05 -11.78
CA TRP A 119 23.30 0.87 -12.35
C TRP A 119 23.88 0.26 -13.62
N SER A 120 23.71 0.98 -14.72
CA SER A 120 24.28 0.54 -15.98
C SER A 120 25.80 0.69 -15.93
N ILE A 121 26.52 -0.42 -16.08
CA ILE A 121 27.94 -0.41 -16.18
C ILE A 121 28.29 -0.53 -17.62
N ARG A 122 28.55 0.39 -18.17
CA ARG A 122 28.93 0.19 -19.52
C ARG A 122 30.34 0.30 -19.69
N HIS A 123 30.66 -0.06 -19.49
CA HIS A 123 31.51 0.00 -19.51
C HIS A 123 32.18 -0.12 -19.97
N GLN A 124 32.56 0.04 -20.04
CA GLN A 124 33.16 -0.08 -20.19
C GLN A 124 33.73 -0.15 -20.51
#